data_fc5eee01155e1ff50ca9ec1b6de7af4d
#
_entry.id   fc5eee01155e1ff50ca9ec1b6de7af4d
#
_cell.length_a   1.000
_cell.length_b   1.000
_cell.length_c   1.000
_cell.angle_alpha   90.00
_cell.angle_beta   90.00
_cell.angle_gamma   90.00
#
_symmetry.space_group_name_H-M   'P 1'
#
loop_
_entity.id
_entity.type
_entity.pdbx_description
1 polymer ?
#
loop_
_entity_poly.entity_id
_entity_poly.type
_entity_poly.pdbx_seq_one_letter_code
_entity_poly.pdbx_strand_id
1 'polypeptide(L)'
;MLPATSQKEQPIAEFTIRPRAPRAGQTIELFDASSDPDGVGVAWRVWDFGDGGTATGASPSHRYAQAGAYVITLTVATFDGRLASAKHAVAVREPGAR
;
A
#
# COMPACT_ATOMS: atom_id res chain seq x y z
N MET A 1 -13.27 -36.98 9.47
CA MET A 1 -13.57 -35.83 9.19
C MET A 1 -12.49 -35.18 8.45
N LEU A 2 -12.74 -34.37 7.76
CA LEU A 2 -11.80 -33.85 6.97
C LEU A 2 -11.53 -32.48 7.36
N PRO A 3 -10.38 -32.19 7.65
CA PRO A 3 -10.10 -30.82 7.94
C PRO A 3 -10.26 -29.99 6.71
N ALA A 4 -10.70 -28.84 6.90
CA ALA A 4 -10.84 -27.95 5.82
C ALA A 4 -9.57 -27.19 5.57
N THR A 5 -8.46 -27.82 5.83
CA THR A 5 -7.25 -27.04 5.85
C THR A 5 -6.58 -26.96 4.51
N SER A 6 -7.19 -27.48 3.48
CA SER A 6 -6.59 -27.37 2.19
C SER A 6 -6.70 -25.96 1.61
N GLN A 7 -7.56 -25.12 2.18
CA GLN A 7 -7.65 -23.77 1.68
C GLN A 7 -6.56 -22.92 2.29
N LYS A 8 -5.91 -22.16 1.44
CA LYS A 8 -4.91 -21.23 1.89
C LYS A 8 -5.56 -19.94 2.31
N GLU A 9 -4.94 -19.28 3.28
CA GLU A 9 -5.44 -18.01 3.72
C GLU A 9 -5.02 -16.92 2.78
N GLN A 10 -5.77 -15.84 2.77
CA GLN A 10 -5.41 -14.69 1.99
C GLN A 10 -4.13 -14.09 2.56
N PRO A 11 -3.32 -13.48 1.72
CA PRO A 11 -2.19 -12.71 2.25
C PRO A 11 -2.71 -11.53 3.06
N ILE A 12 -1.85 -10.98 3.87
CA ILE A 12 -2.15 -9.81 4.68
C ILE A 12 -1.45 -8.63 4.06
N ALA A 13 -2.23 -7.70 3.52
CA ALA A 13 -1.66 -6.50 2.94
C ALA A 13 -1.57 -5.43 4.02
N GLU A 14 -0.44 -4.76 4.08
CA GLU A 14 -0.23 -3.68 5.04
C GLU A 14 0.93 -2.83 4.57
N PHE A 15 0.93 -1.56 4.96
CA PHE A 15 2.03 -0.67 4.62
C PHE A 15 2.07 0.52 5.57
N THR A 16 3.20 1.21 5.54
CA THR A 16 3.39 2.44 6.30
C THR A 16 3.84 3.53 5.35
N ILE A 17 3.62 4.77 5.75
CA ILE A 17 4.07 5.92 4.98
C ILE A 17 4.86 6.87 5.88
N ARG A 18 5.78 7.62 5.28
CA ARG A 18 6.57 8.63 5.95
C ARG A 18 6.73 9.84 5.06
N PRO A 19 6.50 11.01 5.56
CA PRO A 19 5.89 11.34 6.83
C PRO A 19 4.40 10.99 6.79
N ARG A 20 3.79 10.83 7.96
CA ARG A 20 2.39 10.46 8.02
C ARG A 20 1.46 11.59 7.68
N ALA A 21 1.90 12.82 7.83
CA ALA A 21 1.09 14.00 7.55
C ALA A 21 1.88 14.90 6.61
N PRO A 22 1.99 14.52 5.34
CA PRO A 22 2.82 15.27 4.42
C PRO A 22 2.16 16.58 3.99
N ARG A 23 2.98 17.43 3.40
CA ARG A 23 2.51 18.64 2.75
C ARG A 23 2.57 18.48 1.25
N ALA A 24 1.76 19.24 0.55
CA ALA A 24 1.82 19.23 -0.91
C ALA A 24 3.24 19.58 -1.35
N GLY A 25 3.72 18.85 -2.35
CA GLY A 25 5.08 19.02 -2.85
C GLY A 25 6.14 18.25 -2.08
N GLN A 26 5.80 17.66 -0.94
CA GLN A 26 6.73 16.89 -0.16
C GLN A 26 6.72 15.43 -0.62
N THR A 27 7.90 14.84 -0.74
CA THR A 27 7.99 13.44 -1.10
C THR A 27 7.63 12.58 0.10
N ILE A 28 6.75 11.62 -0.10
CA ILE A 28 6.49 10.59 0.90
C ILE A 28 7.13 9.29 0.44
N GLU A 29 7.46 8.46 1.41
CA GLU A 29 7.99 7.13 1.16
C GLU A 29 7.02 6.12 1.71
N LEU A 30 6.82 5.07 0.95
CA LEU A 30 5.88 4.02 1.31
C LEU A 30 6.65 2.73 1.47
N PHE A 31 6.28 1.96 2.49
CA PHE A 31 6.98 0.72 2.81
C PHE A 31 5.97 -0.40 2.93
N ASP A 32 6.11 -1.41 2.09
CA ASP A 32 5.27 -2.58 2.16
C ASP A 32 5.60 -3.37 3.42
N ALA A 33 4.56 -3.75 4.15
CA ALA A 33 4.68 -4.61 5.32
C ALA A 33 3.75 -5.81 5.20
N SER A 34 3.44 -6.19 3.98
CA SER A 34 2.55 -7.31 3.72
C SER A 34 3.23 -8.64 3.99
N SER A 35 2.42 -9.65 4.25
CA SER A 35 2.93 -10.99 4.52
C SER A 35 1.99 -12.03 3.96
N ASP A 36 2.50 -13.24 3.81
CA ASP A 36 1.70 -14.37 3.39
C ASP A 36 1.78 -15.44 4.49
N PRO A 37 0.68 -15.65 5.24
CA PRO A 37 0.73 -16.65 6.31
C PRO A 37 0.99 -18.06 5.83
N ASP A 38 0.74 -18.35 4.57
CA ASP A 38 1.03 -19.67 4.03
C ASP A 38 2.43 -19.83 3.49
N GLY A 39 3.20 -18.75 3.50
CA GLY A 39 4.62 -18.83 3.16
C GLY A 39 4.93 -18.98 1.68
N VAL A 40 3.94 -18.79 0.80
CA VAL A 40 4.20 -18.85 -0.64
C VAL A 40 4.97 -17.62 -1.09
N GLY A 41 4.66 -16.47 -0.49
CA GLY A 41 5.36 -15.25 -0.79
C GLY A 41 4.60 -14.30 -1.67
N VAL A 42 4.92 -13.03 -1.56
CA VAL A 42 4.28 -11.96 -2.31
C VAL A 42 5.03 -11.78 -3.61
N ALA A 43 4.32 -11.97 -4.73
CA ALA A 43 4.91 -11.92 -6.05
C ALA A 43 4.96 -10.50 -6.60
N TRP A 44 3.94 -9.69 -6.35
CA TRP A 44 3.95 -8.32 -6.84
C TRP A 44 3.11 -7.42 -5.95
N ARG A 45 3.36 -6.13 -6.08
CA ARG A 45 2.70 -5.09 -5.33
C ARG A 45 2.36 -3.96 -6.26
N VAL A 46 1.13 -3.46 -6.19
CA VAL A 46 0.68 -2.32 -6.99
C VAL A 46 0.09 -1.30 -6.04
N TRP A 47 0.48 -0.06 -6.23
CA TRP A 47 0.06 1.05 -5.39
C TRP A 47 -0.78 2.01 -6.21
N ASP A 48 -1.88 2.47 -5.62
CA ASP A 48 -2.71 3.52 -6.18
C ASP A 48 -2.72 4.63 -5.16
N PHE A 49 -2.26 5.80 -5.54
CA PHE A 49 -2.08 6.88 -4.57
C PHE A 49 -3.32 7.75 -4.41
N GLY A 50 -4.38 7.49 -5.19
CA GLY A 50 -5.62 8.24 -5.05
C GLY A 50 -5.66 9.55 -5.80
N ASP A 51 -4.60 9.90 -6.49
CA ASP A 51 -4.53 11.13 -7.28
C ASP A 51 -4.33 10.83 -8.77
N GLY A 52 -4.52 9.58 -9.15
CA GLY A 52 -4.25 9.14 -10.52
C GLY A 52 -2.87 8.54 -10.69
N GLY A 53 -2.01 8.64 -9.71
CA GLY A 53 -0.67 8.05 -9.78
C GLY A 53 -0.68 6.63 -9.28
N THR A 54 0.20 5.82 -9.84
CA THR A 54 0.37 4.42 -9.45
C THR A 54 1.85 4.09 -9.42
N ALA A 55 2.17 2.99 -8.75
CA ALA A 55 3.55 2.52 -8.68
C ALA A 55 3.56 1.03 -8.39
N THR A 56 4.72 0.42 -8.50
CA THR A 56 4.93 -0.99 -8.14
C THR A 56 6.14 -1.07 -7.24
N GLY A 57 6.31 -2.23 -6.62
CA GLY A 57 7.50 -2.48 -5.82
C GLY A 57 7.26 -2.32 -4.34
N ALA A 58 8.26 -2.61 -3.55
CA ALA A 58 8.12 -2.70 -2.10
C ALA A 58 8.25 -1.34 -1.41
N SER A 59 8.91 -0.37 -2.04
CA SER A 59 9.21 0.89 -1.36
C SER A 59 9.17 2.05 -2.33
N PRO A 60 8.01 2.32 -2.94
CA PRO A 60 7.93 3.47 -3.86
C PRO A 60 7.89 4.77 -3.09
N SER A 61 8.10 5.85 -3.80
CA SER A 61 7.88 7.19 -3.27
C SER A 61 6.87 7.90 -4.13
N HIS A 62 6.26 8.94 -3.58
CA HIS A 62 5.25 9.70 -4.29
C HIS A 62 5.22 11.11 -3.75
N ARG A 63 4.69 12.02 -4.56
CA ARG A 63 4.55 13.40 -4.17
C ARG A 63 3.18 13.87 -4.62
N TYR A 64 2.39 14.38 -3.69
CA TYR A 64 1.09 14.96 -4.04
C TYR A 64 1.28 16.41 -4.41
N ALA A 65 0.76 16.80 -5.55
CA ALA A 65 0.92 18.17 -6.03
C ALA A 65 0.03 19.15 -5.28
N GLN A 66 -1.08 18.66 -4.72
CA GLN A 66 -2.05 19.55 -4.09
C GLN A 66 -2.48 18.97 -2.76
N ALA A 67 -2.83 19.87 -1.85
CA ALA A 67 -3.40 19.47 -0.57
C ALA A 67 -4.76 18.82 -0.79
N GLY A 68 -5.12 17.96 0.11
CA GLY A 68 -6.41 17.27 0.03
C GLY A 68 -6.38 15.97 0.78
N ALA A 69 -7.47 15.26 0.71
CA ALA A 69 -7.59 13.94 1.32
C ALA A 69 -7.49 12.90 0.21
N TYR A 70 -6.59 11.96 0.38
CA TYR A 70 -6.38 10.90 -0.60
C TYR A 70 -6.45 9.56 0.09
N VAL A 71 -6.76 8.52 -0.65
CA VAL A 71 -6.72 7.16 -0.14
C VAL A 71 -5.67 6.41 -0.93
N ILE A 72 -4.67 5.87 -0.23
CA ILE A 72 -3.66 5.04 -0.84
C ILE A 72 -4.09 3.59 -0.70
N THR A 73 -4.09 2.87 -1.79
CA THR A 73 -4.44 1.46 -1.82
C THR A 73 -3.23 0.66 -2.27
N LEU A 74 -2.85 -0.33 -1.47
CA LEU A 74 -1.83 -1.30 -1.85
C LEU A 74 -2.53 -2.61 -2.15
N THR A 75 -2.29 -3.17 -3.32
CA THR A 75 -2.77 -4.51 -3.68
C THR A 75 -1.57 -5.41 -3.84
N VAL A 76 -1.62 -6.56 -3.19
CA VAL A 76 -0.55 -7.54 -3.29
C VAL A 76 -1.12 -8.85 -3.81
N ALA A 77 -0.28 -9.60 -4.49
CA ALA A 77 -0.62 -10.94 -4.99
C ALA A 77 0.50 -11.89 -4.63
N THR A 78 0.12 -13.08 -4.22
CA THR A 78 1.09 -14.14 -3.98
C THR A 78 1.45 -14.82 -5.29
N PHE A 79 2.51 -15.65 -5.24
CA PHE A 79 2.93 -16.38 -6.44
C PHE A 79 1.88 -17.37 -6.92
N ASP A 80 0.97 -17.81 -6.05
CA ASP A 80 -0.11 -18.71 -6.45
C ASP A 80 -1.41 -17.95 -6.70
N GLY A 81 -1.38 -16.63 -6.83
CA GLY A 81 -2.52 -15.86 -7.31
C GLY A 81 -3.52 -15.39 -6.29
N ARG A 82 -3.25 -15.50 -5.01
CA ARG A 82 -4.14 -14.95 -3.99
C ARG A 82 -3.89 -13.45 -3.85
N LEU A 83 -4.95 -12.70 -3.63
CA LEU A 83 -4.89 -11.23 -3.61
C LEU A 83 -5.33 -10.69 -2.27
N ALA A 84 -4.78 -9.56 -1.91
CA ALA A 84 -5.25 -8.79 -0.76
C ALA A 84 -4.94 -7.33 -1.00
N SER A 85 -5.64 -6.45 -0.30
CA SER A 85 -5.37 -5.03 -0.41
C SER A 85 -5.52 -4.35 0.94
N ALA A 86 -4.87 -3.22 1.09
CA ALA A 86 -4.95 -2.37 2.26
C ALA A 86 -5.15 -0.94 1.80
N LYS A 87 -5.89 -0.16 2.58
CA LYS A 87 -6.15 1.23 2.27
C LYS A 87 -5.84 2.08 3.47
N HIS A 88 -5.18 3.20 3.23
CA HIS A 88 -4.92 4.19 4.28
C HIS A 88 -5.24 5.55 3.75
N ALA A 89 -6.00 6.32 4.50
CA ALA A 89 -6.26 7.71 4.16
C ALA A 89 -5.06 8.55 4.54
N VAL A 90 -4.74 9.51 3.69
CA VAL A 90 -3.69 10.46 3.98
C VAL A 90 -4.22 11.87 3.75
N ALA A 91 -4.02 12.73 4.74
CA ALA A 91 -4.39 14.12 4.62
C ALA A 91 -3.13 14.90 4.24
N VAL A 92 -3.13 15.44 3.04
CA VAL A 92 -2.01 16.22 2.52
C VAL A 92 -2.32 17.68 2.82
N ARG A 93 -1.44 18.32 3.58
CA ARG A 93 -1.65 19.68 4.04
C ARG A 93 -1.13 20.67 3.00
N GLU A 94 -1.53 21.91 3.14
CA GLU A 94 -1.00 22.95 2.29
C GLU A 94 0.51 23.03 2.43
N PRO A 95 1.22 23.51 1.41
CA PRO A 95 2.67 23.71 1.55
C PRO A 95 2.96 24.65 2.71
N GLY A 96 4.07 24.47 3.36
CA GLY A 96 4.47 25.31 4.47
C GLY A 96 4.58 26.76 4.03
N ALA A 97 4.17 27.66 4.92
CA ALA A 97 4.31 29.05 4.65
C ALA A 97 5.78 29.43 4.59
N ARG A 98 6.11 30.29 4.05
CA ARG A 98 7.25 30.72 4.01
C ARG A 98 7.57 31.50 4.50
#